data_1534c79d7be6ebe7b867e8cd33710c86
#
_entry.id   1534c79d7be6ebe7b867e8cd33710c86
#
_cell.length_a   1.000
_cell.length_b   1.000
_cell.length_c   1.000
_cell.angle_alpha   90.00
_cell.angle_beta   90.00
_cell.angle_gamma   90.00
#
_symmetry.space_group_name_H-M   'P 1'
#
loop_
_entity.id
_entity.type
_entity.pdbx_description
1 polymer ?
#
loop_
_entity_poly.entity_id
_entity_poly.type
_entity_poly.pdbx_seq_one_letter_code
_entity_poly.pdbx_strand_id
1 'polypeptide(L)'
;LKNYLSWNSVQRRNVAFLKALELGYEIIITIDDDNFIKTKNFIKNHIEAFTKSKNTIINSSNSWFNVCELLNEKNNNEFYHRGYPVSKRGLKSKISYLKSGKKKIGINAGLWLGDPDVDAVTRLAGKIISTSYKFKKNFLLSKTTNSPFNSQNTAINYNLAPCYFLSSDVGRMDDIYASYITKKVCDHMNYYVSFGEPVVVQNRNNHNIWKDLDLERPYHENLETFLNILNKVKVPKKINTVLKTTKDIIRKILIEVNKNNNSKLKKSLKKFVKSYLIWLKTIDRLKMF
;
A
#
# COMPACT_ATOMS: atom_id res chain seq x y z
N LEU A 1 17.00 -3.39 -14.89
CA LEU A 1 16.57 -3.03 -13.54
C LEU A 1 17.59 -2.10 -12.87
N LYS A 2 18.90 -2.36 -12.97
CA LYS A 2 19.96 -1.54 -12.34
C LYS A 2 19.80 -0.04 -12.57
N ASN A 3 19.38 0.39 -13.77
CA ASN A 3 19.17 1.80 -14.12
C ASN A 3 17.91 2.41 -13.50
N TYR A 4 17.05 1.60 -12.84
CA TYR A 4 15.82 2.03 -12.17
C TYR A 4 15.92 1.94 -10.64
N LEU A 5 17.08 1.48 -10.13
CA LEU A 5 17.34 1.34 -8.69
C LEU A 5 18.57 2.18 -8.35
N SER A 6 18.34 3.45 -8.03
CA SER A 6 19.41 4.35 -7.61
C SER A 6 20.05 3.89 -6.29
N TRP A 7 21.31 4.23 -6.07
CA TRP A 7 21.97 4.10 -4.79
C TRP A 7 21.34 5.07 -3.77
N ASN A 8 21.35 4.70 -2.50
CA ASN A 8 20.88 5.52 -1.41
C ASN A 8 19.44 6.04 -1.63
N SER A 9 18.54 5.12 -1.96
CA SER A 9 17.12 5.42 -2.20
C SER A 9 16.23 4.35 -1.58
N VAL A 10 15.01 4.73 -1.18
CA VAL A 10 14.00 3.82 -0.62
C VAL A 10 13.68 2.67 -1.57
N GLN A 11 13.74 2.92 -2.89
CA GLN A 11 13.46 1.90 -3.93
C GLN A 11 14.48 0.76 -3.95
N ARG A 12 15.61 0.87 -3.26
CA ARG A 12 16.52 -0.27 -3.05
C ARG A 12 15.88 -1.41 -2.27
N ARG A 13 14.80 -1.16 -1.54
CA ARG A 13 13.96 -2.19 -0.94
C ARG A 13 13.50 -3.24 -1.96
N ASN A 14 13.35 -2.87 -3.24
CA ASN A 14 13.10 -3.84 -4.31
C ASN A 14 14.22 -4.89 -4.47
N VAL A 15 15.48 -4.53 -4.20
CA VAL A 15 16.60 -5.50 -4.22
C VAL A 15 16.45 -6.51 -3.08
N ALA A 16 16.06 -6.04 -1.90
CA ALA A 16 15.78 -6.92 -0.76
C ALA A 16 14.61 -7.87 -1.06
N PHE A 17 13.56 -7.38 -1.74
CA PHE A 17 12.46 -8.24 -2.20
C PHE A 17 12.96 -9.33 -3.15
N LEU A 18 13.77 -8.99 -4.16
CA LEU A 18 14.34 -10.00 -5.07
C LEU A 18 15.18 -11.02 -4.31
N LYS A 19 15.99 -10.57 -3.35
CA LYS A 19 16.81 -11.47 -2.54
C LYS A 19 15.99 -12.39 -1.65
N ALA A 20 14.94 -11.85 -1.02
CA ALA A 20 14.01 -12.64 -0.21
C ALA A 20 13.30 -13.71 -1.07
N LEU A 21 12.90 -13.35 -2.29
CA LEU A 21 12.32 -14.28 -3.25
C LEU A 21 13.30 -15.37 -3.65
N GLU A 22 14.53 -15.01 -3.97
CA GLU A 22 15.62 -15.95 -4.33
C GLU A 22 15.89 -16.96 -3.19
N LEU A 23 15.82 -16.49 -1.93
CA LEU A 23 16.01 -17.32 -0.74
C LEU A 23 14.78 -18.14 -0.33
N GLY A 24 13.65 -17.97 -1.01
CA GLY A 24 12.43 -18.76 -0.80
C GLY A 24 11.67 -18.42 0.48
N TYR A 25 11.80 -17.21 1.02
CA TYR A 25 11.03 -16.79 2.20
C TYR A 25 9.54 -16.63 1.88
N GLU A 26 8.67 -17.21 2.70
CA GLU A 26 7.21 -17.19 2.50
C GLU A 26 6.57 -15.84 2.83
N ILE A 27 7.15 -15.10 3.76
CA ILE A 27 6.67 -13.79 4.22
C ILE A 27 7.85 -12.82 4.27
N ILE A 28 7.67 -11.65 3.68
CA ILE A 28 8.64 -10.56 3.69
C ILE A 28 8.06 -9.44 4.55
N ILE A 29 8.78 -9.05 5.60
CA ILE A 29 8.37 -7.94 6.47
C ILE A 29 9.26 -6.73 6.16
N THR A 30 8.63 -5.58 5.93
CA THR A 30 9.32 -4.30 5.72
C THR A 30 9.08 -3.38 6.91
N ILE A 31 10.11 -2.67 7.30
CA ILE A 31 10.09 -1.66 8.36
C ILE A 31 10.94 -0.47 7.94
N ASP A 32 10.53 0.74 8.31
CA ASP A 32 11.33 1.95 8.09
C ASP A 32 12.32 2.15 9.24
N ASP A 33 13.41 2.86 8.99
CA ASP A 33 14.53 3.04 9.93
C ASP A 33 14.19 3.97 11.11
N ASP A 34 13.12 4.75 11.00
CA ASP A 34 12.56 5.60 12.06
C ASP A 34 11.41 4.94 12.85
N ASN A 35 11.20 3.65 12.63
CA ASN A 35 10.20 2.85 13.34
C ASN A 35 10.86 1.94 14.37
N PHE A 36 10.47 2.11 15.63
CA PHE A 36 10.95 1.32 16.74
C PHE A 36 9.97 0.19 17.09
N ILE A 37 10.47 -1.03 17.16
CA ILE A 37 9.68 -2.19 17.52
C ILE A 37 9.17 -2.05 18.96
N LYS A 38 7.85 -2.07 19.13
CA LYS A 38 7.18 -1.90 20.42
C LYS A 38 7.10 -3.19 21.25
N THR A 39 7.15 -4.34 20.61
CA THR A 39 6.87 -5.64 21.25
C THR A 39 7.84 -6.72 20.81
N LYS A 40 8.24 -7.59 21.74
CA LYS A 40 9.04 -8.80 21.44
C LYS A 40 8.33 -9.74 20.44
N ASN A 41 7.01 -9.60 20.27
CA ASN A 41 6.20 -10.41 19.37
C ASN A 41 6.04 -9.79 17.97
N PHE A 42 6.87 -8.83 17.57
CA PHE A 42 6.76 -8.13 16.27
C PHE A 42 6.58 -9.09 15.10
N ILE A 43 7.51 -10.02 14.90
CA ILE A 43 7.44 -11.00 13.80
C ILE A 43 6.22 -11.92 13.97
N LYS A 44 5.98 -12.41 15.18
CA LYS A 44 4.84 -13.28 15.49
C LYS A 44 3.52 -12.63 15.14
N ASN A 45 3.31 -11.37 15.51
CA ASN A 45 2.08 -10.62 15.19
C ASN A 45 1.84 -10.51 13.68
N HIS A 46 2.90 -10.29 12.91
CA HIS A 46 2.78 -10.29 11.45
C HIS A 46 2.42 -11.67 10.90
N ILE A 47 3.10 -12.73 11.34
CA ILE A 47 2.86 -14.11 10.86
C ILE A 47 1.46 -14.59 11.24
N GLU A 48 1.02 -14.35 12.47
CA GLU A 48 -0.32 -14.75 12.94
C GLU A 48 -1.44 -14.13 12.11
N ALA A 49 -1.24 -12.93 11.52
CA ALA A 49 -2.23 -12.32 10.65
C ALA A 49 -2.58 -13.23 9.46
N PHE A 50 -1.60 -13.98 8.92
CA PHE A 50 -1.81 -14.87 7.76
C PHE A 50 -2.48 -16.20 8.11
N THR A 51 -2.48 -16.59 9.37
CA THR A 51 -2.94 -17.91 9.82
C THR A 51 -4.29 -17.88 10.54
N LYS A 52 -4.84 -16.70 10.85
CA LYS A 52 -6.09 -16.56 11.61
C LYS A 52 -7.27 -17.29 10.97
N SER A 53 -7.96 -18.11 11.78
CA SER A 53 -9.14 -18.85 11.38
C SER A 53 -10.43 -18.03 11.42
N LYS A 54 -10.47 -16.98 12.25
CA LYS A 54 -11.62 -16.07 12.40
C LYS A 54 -11.19 -14.65 12.06
N ASN A 55 -11.94 -13.99 11.18
CA ASN A 55 -11.64 -12.66 10.68
C ASN A 55 -12.84 -11.72 10.81
N THR A 56 -12.57 -10.42 10.84
CA THR A 56 -13.58 -9.37 10.72
C THR A 56 -13.25 -8.55 9.47
N ILE A 57 -14.22 -8.44 8.57
CA ILE A 57 -14.07 -7.72 7.31
C ILE A 57 -14.77 -6.37 7.43
N ILE A 58 -14.06 -5.29 7.12
CA ILE A 58 -14.60 -3.94 7.00
C ILE A 58 -15.17 -3.77 5.60
N ASN A 59 -16.43 -3.35 5.54
CA ASN A 59 -17.08 -2.95 4.31
C ASN A 59 -17.64 -1.53 4.44
N SER A 60 -17.37 -0.68 3.45
CA SER A 60 -17.76 0.73 3.42
C SER A 60 -18.72 0.99 2.27
N SER A 61 -19.80 1.72 2.53
CA SER A 61 -20.84 2.03 1.54
C SER A 61 -20.35 2.95 0.41
N ASN A 62 -19.33 3.78 0.66
CA ASN A 62 -18.70 4.65 -0.35
C ASN A 62 -17.43 4.06 -0.96
N SER A 63 -17.14 2.76 -0.69
CA SER A 63 -15.97 2.02 -1.16
C SER A 63 -14.62 2.53 -0.60
N TRP A 64 -14.61 3.36 0.44
CA TRP A 64 -13.41 3.88 1.08
C TRP A 64 -13.49 3.71 2.60
N PHE A 65 -12.37 3.35 3.22
CA PHE A 65 -12.24 3.29 4.66
C PHE A 65 -10.93 3.96 5.09
N ASN A 66 -11.02 4.93 5.99
CA ASN A 66 -9.85 5.54 6.59
C ASN A 66 -9.31 4.64 7.70
N VAL A 67 -8.24 3.90 7.45
CA VAL A 67 -7.65 2.98 8.42
C VAL A 67 -7.12 3.69 9.67
N CYS A 68 -6.86 4.99 9.59
CA CYS A 68 -6.45 5.79 10.74
C CYS A 68 -7.59 5.95 11.78
N GLU A 69 -8.85 5.73 11.38
CA GLU A 69 -9.98 5.65 12.33
C GLU A 69 -9.84 4.52 13.36
N LEU A 70 -8.99 3.53 13.09
CA LEU A 70 -8.68 2.44 14.04
C LEU A 70 -7.74 2.89 15.17
N LEU A 71 -7.16 4.09 15.08
CA LEU A 71 -6.23 4.67 16.04
C LEU A 71 -6.88 5.79 16.84
N ASN A 72 -6.43 5.98 18.08
CA ASN A 72 -6.70 7.20 18.84
C ASN A 72 -5.61 8.22 18.54
N GLU A 73 -6.01 9.47 18.30
CA GLU A 73 -5.12 10.61 18.16
C GLU A 73 -5.15 11.44 19.45
N LYS A 74 -4.04 12.06 19.82
CA LYS A 74 -3.84 12.77 21.10
C LYS A 74 -4.88 13.86 21.38
N ASN A 75 -5.27 14.61 20.36
CA ASN A 75 -6.20 15.73 20.43
C ASN A 75 -7.57 15.40 19.80
N ASN A 76 -7.84 14.12 19.49
CA ASN A 76 -9.03 13.65 18.77
C ASN A 76 -9.20 14.24 17.36
N ASN A 77 -8.10 14.68 16.73
CA ASN A 77 -8.12 15.14 15.36
C ASN A 77 -8.36 13.96 14.39
N GLU A 78 -9.18 14.20 13.38
CA GLU A 78 -9.29 13.29 12.26
C GLU A 78 -8.03 13.41 11.40
N PHE A 79 -7.46 12.28 11.03
CA PHE A 79 -6.30 12.24 10.14
C PHE A 79 -6.37 11.06 9.18
N TYR A 80 -5.64 11.15 8.08
CA TYR A 80 -5.71 10.20 6.99
C TYR A 80 -4.34 9.63 6.67
N HIS A 81 -4.32 8.35 6.34
CA HIS A 81 -3.13 7.70 5.83
C HIS A 81 -2.60 8.43 4.59
N ARG A 82 -1.28 8.59 4.46
CA ARG A 82 -0.65 9.14 3.25
C ARG A 82 -1.18 8.41 2.01
N GLY A 83 -1.58 9.18 1.01
CA GLY A 83 -2.18 8.65 -0.21
C GLY A 83 -3.68 8.32 -0.12
N TYR A 84 -4.36 8.60 1.00
CA TYR A 84 -5.82 8.59 1.02
C TYR A 84 -6.35 9.76 0.17
N PRO A 85 -7.25 9.52 -0.82
CA PRO A 85 -7.65 10.57 -1.75
C PRO A 85 -8.28 11.78 -1.06
N VAL A 86 -7.82 12.97 -1.41
CA VAL A 86 -8.29 14.23 -0.78
C VAL A 86 -9.80 14.39 -0.95
N SER A 87 -10.36 14.06 -2.12
CA SER A 87 -11.80 14.13 -2.38
C SER A 87 -12.65 13.15 -1.57
N LYS A 88 -12.02 12.20 -0.87
CA LYS A 88 -12.71 11.23 -0.02
C LYS A 88 -12.61 11.56 1.46
N ARG A 89 -11.81 12.55 1.84
CA ARG A 89 -11.68 13.01 3.24
C ARG A 89 -12.97 13.69 3.70
N GLY A 90 -13.32 13.49 4.96
CA GLY A 90 -14.55 14.04 5.56
C GLY A 90 -15.85 13.46 5.00
N LEU A 91 -15.83 12.57 4.02
CA LEU A 91 -17.03 11.95 3.51
C LEU A 91 -17.55 10.88 4.48
N LYS A 92 -18.74 11.08 5.00
CA LYS A 92 -19.42 10.10 5.84
C LYS A 92 -19.68 8.81 5.05
N SER A 93 -19.42 7.67 5.67
CA SER A 93 -19.68 6.34 5.12
C SER A 93 -20.34 5.46 6.17
N LYS A 94 -21.29 4.64 5.74
CA LYS A 94 -21.80 3.56 6.60
C LYS A 94 -20.80 2.41 6.58
N ILE A 95 -20.16 2.17 7.73
CA ILE A 95 -19.21 1.09 7.92
C ILE A 95 -19.92 -0.11 8.53
N SER A 96 -19.67 -1.30 7.98
CA SER A 96 -20.13 -2.57 8.53
C SER A 96 -18.95 -3.50 8.80
N TYR A 97 -19.06 -4.27 9.89
CA TYR A 97 -18.06 -5.22 10.35
C TYR A 97 -18.64 -6.64 10.23
N LEU A 98 -18.19 -7.36 9.20
CA LEU A 98 -18.69 -8.68 8.86
C LEU A 98 -17.79 -9.76 9.45
N LYS A 99 -18.34 -10.63 10.29
CA LYS A 99 -17.61 -11.83 10.77
C LYS A 99 -17.39 -12.80 9.62
N SER A 100 -16.22 -13.39 9.56
CA SER A 100 -15.86 -14.36 8.53
C SER A 100 -14.93 -15.45 9.09
N GLY A 101 -14.97 -16.62 8.49
CA GLY A 101 -14.02 -17.69 8.70
C GLY A 101 -12.62 -17.38 8.13
N LYS A 102 -11.83 -18.43 7.93
CA LYS A 102 -10.47 -18.35 7.37
C LYS A 102 -10.47 -17.65 6.01
N LYS A 103 -9.55 -16.72 5.82
CA LYS A 103 -9.33 -15.99 4.57
C LYS A 103 -7.87 -16.10 4.14
N LYS A 104 -7.64 -16.03 2.84
CA LYS A 104 -6.30 -15.98 2.25
C LYS A 104 -5.79 -14.54 2.33
N ILE A 105 -4.93 -14.27 3.31
CA ILE A 105 -4.37 -12.93 3.51
C ILE A 105 -3.10 -12.80 2.69
N GLY A 106 -2.99 -11.72 1.94
CA GLY A 106 -1.83 -11.44 1.09
C GLY A 106 -0.91 -10.39 1.68
N ILE A 107 -1.50 -9.41 2.37
CA ILE A 107 -0.81 -8.28 2.99
C ILE A 107 -1.29 -8.13 4.42
N ASN A 108 -0.37 -7.93 5.35
CA ASN A 108 -0.69 -7.42 6.68
C ASN A 108 0.01 -6.08 6.88
N ALA A 109 -0.71 -5.00 6.64
CA ALA A 109 -0.26 -3.64 6.88
C ALA A 109 -0.50 -3.30 8.36
N GLY A 110 0.54 -3.41 9.17
CA GLY A 110 0.52 -2.98 10.57
C GLY A 110 0.42 -1.46 10.65
N LEU A 111 -0.44 -0.98 11.55
CA LEU A 111 -0.51 0.44 11.86
C LEU A 111 0.69 0.85 12.74
N TRP A 112 0.76 2.10 13.14
CA TRP A 112 1.86 2.67 13.91
C TRP A 112 1.34 3.62 14.99
N LEU A 113 2.11 3.77 16.06
CA LEU A 113 1.93 4.81 17.07
C LEU A 113 3.00 5.89 16.91
N GLY A 114 2.87 6.96 17.66
CA GLY A 114 3.77 8.11 17.62
C GLY A 114 3.42 9.08 16.51
N ASP A 115 4.39 9.48 15.70
CA ASP A 115 4.22 10.42 14.58
C ASP A 115 3.83 9.67 13.30
N PRO A 116 2.53 9.58 12.94
CA PRO A 116 2.04 8.66 11.90
C PRO A 116 2.46 9.09 10.49
N ASP A 117 2.42 8.13 9.54
CA ASP A 117 2.68 8.39 8.12
C ASP A 117 1.48 9.06 7.43
N VAL A 118 1.37 10.36 7.68
CA VAL A 118 0.42 11.26 7.03
C VAL A 118 1.14 12.13 5.99
N ASP A 119 0.38 12.67 5.03
CA ASP A 119 0.93 13.54 4.00
C ASP A 119 1.29 14.95 4.52
N ALA A 120 2.04 15.69 3.70
CA ALA A 120 2.49 17.04 4.04
C ALA A 120 1.32 18.01 4.24
N VAL A 121 0.20 17.83 3.54
CA VAL A 121 -1.01 18.67 3.70
C VAL A 121 -1.58 18.52 5.12
N THR A 122 -1.71 17.28 5.60
CA THR A 122 -2.16 16.99 6.96
C THR A 122 -1.20 17.58 8.00
N ARG A 123 0.11 17.48 7.76
CA ARG A 123 1.15 18.02 8.68
C ARG A 123 1.17 19.54 8.74
N LEU A 124 0.89 20.22 7.63
CA LEU A 124 0.75 21.68 7.60
C LEU A 124 -0.46 22.16 8.41
N ALA A 125 -1.53 21.36 8.47
CA ALA A 125 -2.71 21.67 9.29
C ALA A 125 -2.46 21.49 10.79
N GLY A 126 -1.49 20.66 11.20
CA GLY A 126 -1.14 20.48 12.60
C GLY A 126 -0.35 19.20 12.88
N LYS A 127 0.18 19.13 14.11
CA LYS A 127 0.90 17.94 14.58
C LYS A 127 -0.09 16.83 14.92
N ILE A 128 0.10 15.68 14.32
CA ILE A 128 -0.68 14.45 14.59
C ILE A 128 0.16 13.50 15.44
N ILE A 129 -0.44 12.93 16.48
CA ILE A 129 0.20 11.90 17.33
C ILE A 129 -0.81 10.78 17.57
N SER A 130 -0.48 9.62 17.02
CA SER A 130 -1.23 8.38 17.29
C SER A 130 -0.82 7.79 18.64
N THR A 131 -1.78 7.61 19.55
CA THR A 131 -1.50 7.23 20.94
C THR A 131 -1.79 5.78 21.26
N SER A 132 -2.84 5.21 20.67
CA SER A 132 -3.24 3.83 20.92
C SER A 132 -4.11 3.26 19.80
N TYR A 133 -4.29 1.95 19.81
CA TYR A 133 -5.18 1.23 18.93
C TYR A 133 -6.51 0.97 19.62
N LYS A 134 -7.62 1.24 18.93
CA LYS A 134 -8.98 1.13 19.50
C LYS A 134 -9.44 -0.32 19.69
N PHE A 135 -8.76 -1.28 19.09
CA PHE A 135 -9.19 -2.68 19.04
C PHE A 135 -8.09 -3.63 19.49
N LYS A 136 -8.45 -4.91 19.68
CA LYS A 136 -7.51 -6.00 20.01
C LYS A 136 -7.42 -7.05 18.89
N LYS A 137 -7.65 -6.64 17.64
CA LYS A 137 -7.69 -7.56 16.48
C LYS A 137 -7.38 -6.83 15.19
N ASN A 138 -6.93 -7.57 14.20
CA ASN A 138 -6.78 -7.07 12.84
C ASN A 138 -8.13 -7.09 12.13
N PHE A 139 -8.24 -6.23 11.11
CA PHE A 139 -9.39 -6.15 10.21
C PHE A 139 -8.96 -6.38 8.78
N LEU A 140 -9.79 -7.05 8.00
CA LEU A 140 -9.59 -7.21 6.57
C LEU A 140 -10.43 -6.16 5.84
N LEU A 141 -9.93 -5.62 4.73
CA LEU A 141 -10.77 -4.84 3.83
C LEU A 141 -11.59 -5.77 2.94
N SER A 142 -12.86 -5.44 2.73
CA SER A 142 -13.67 -6.10 1.70
C SER A 142 -13.08 -5.84 0.31
N LYS A 143 -13.49 -6.63 -0.68
CA LYS A 143 -13.05 -6.44 -2.08
C LYS A 143 -13.52 -5.12 -2.68
N THR A 144 -14.60 -4.55 -2.15
CA THR A 144 -15.18 -3.28 -2.60
C THR A 144 -14.73 -2.08 -1.78
N THR A 145 -13.95 -2.30 -0.71
CA THR A 145 -13.44 -1.23 0.15
C THR A 145 -11.95 -1.01 -0.08
N ASN A 146 -11.57 0.23 -0.28
CA ASN A 146 -10.20 0.65 -0.51
C ASN A 146 -9.65 1.43 0.68
N SER A 147 -8.37 1.27 0.92
CA SER A 147 -7.50 2.12 1.72
C SER A 147 -6.08 1.93 1.22
N PRO A 148 -5.25 2.97 1.17
CA PRO A 148 -3.83 2.80 0.91
C PRO A 148 -3.14 2.10 2.08
N PHE A 149 -1.98 1.51 1.82
CA PHE A 149 -1.01 1.08 2.82
C PHE A 149 0.39 1.40 2.32
N ASN A 150 1.33 1.48 3.24
CA ASN A 150 2.73 1.80 2.96
C ASN A 150 3.64 0.59 3.20
N SER A 151 4.95 0.79 3.05
CA SER A 151 5.98 -0.22 3.30
C SER A 151 6.63 -0.10 4.69
N GLN A 152 6.09 0.73 5.56
CA GLN A 152 6.72 1.14 6.82
C GLN A 152 6.66 0.08 7.93
N ASN A 153 5.57 -0.69 7.99
CA ASN A 153 5.31 -1.77 8.95
C ASN A 153 4.42 -2.81 8.29
N THR A 154 4.93 -3.47 7.25
CA THR A 154 4.07 -4.27 6.38
C THR A 154 4.68 -5.63 6.08
N ALA A 155 3.88 -6.68 6.29
CA ALA A 155 4.21 -8.04 5.90
C ALA A 155 3.50 -8.41 4.59
N ILE A 156 4.25 -8.99 3.67
CA ILE A 156 3.83 -9.33 2.32
C ILE A 156 3.98 -10.83 2.13
N ASN A 157 2.91 -11.51 1.75
CA ASN A 157 2.99 -12.89 1.32
C ASN A 157 3.86 -12.99 0.06
N TYR A 158 4.78 -13.94 0.03
CA TYR A 158 5.68 -14.22 -1.08
C TYR A 158 5.00 -14.11 -2.46
N ASN A 159 3.84 -14.75 -2.62
CA ASN A 159 3.11 -14.75 -3.91
C ASN A 159 2.74 -13.35 -4.41
N LEU A 160 2.65 -12.36 -3.53
CA LEU A 160 2.27 -10.97 -3.87
C LEU A 160 3.48 -10.05 -4.04
N ALA A 161 4.68 -10.48 -3.73
CA ALA A 161 5.88 -9.67 -3.93
C ALA A 161 6.03 -9.13 -5.38
N PRO A 162 5.64 -9.88 -6.45
CA PRO A 162 5.67 -9.35 -7.81
C PRO A 162 4.84 -8.09 -8.03
N CYS A 163 3.72 -7.93 -7.30
CA CYS A 163 2.84 -6.78 -7.47
C CYS A 163 3.13 -5.60 -6.52
N TYR A 164 4.12 -5.71 -5.64
CA TYR A 164 4.51 -4.63 -4.73
C TYR A 164 5.86 -4.03 -5.13
N PHE A 165 5.86 -3.28 -6.22
CA PHE A 165 7.05 -2.64 -6.79
C PHE A 165 7.11 -1.17 -6.43
N LEU A 166 8.18 -0.75 -5.75
CA LEU A 166 8.46 0.63 -5.37
C LEU A 166 9.15 1.35 -6.53
N SER A 167 8.42 2.19 -7.25
CA SER A 167 8.93 2.90 -8.43
C SER A 167 9.38 4.31 -8.11
N SER A 168 10.61 4.65 -8.46
CA SER A 168 11.11 6.05 -8.36
C SER A 168 10.37 7.04 -9.25
N ASP A 169 9.63 6.56 -10.26
CA ASP A 169 8.89 7.42 -11.20
C ASP A 169 7.68 8.11 -10.57
N VAL A 170 7.28 7.70 -9.36
CA VAL A 170 6.18 8.27 -8.58
C VAL A 170 6.62 8.88 -7.25
N GLY A 171 7.92 9.14 -7.10
CA GLY A 171 8.51 9.85 -5.98
C GLY A 171 8.16 9.24 -4.62
N ARG A 172 7.75 10.06 -3.67
CA ARG A 172 7.36 9.67 -2.30
C ARG A 172 6.06 8.87 -2.20
N MET A 173 5.39 8.63 -3.31
CA MET A 173 4.16 7.83 -3.39
C MET A 173 4.40 6.42 -3.96
N ASP A 174 5.65 5.95 -3.98
CA ASP A 174 6.03 4.68 -4.58
C ASP A 174 5.31 3.48 -3.95
N ASP A 175 5.31 3.38 -2.63
CA ASP A 175 4.61 2.36 -1.85
C ASP A 175 3.08 2.52 -1.92
N ILE A 176 2.58 3.74 -1.98
CA ILE A 176 1.15 4.04 -2.11
C ILE A 176 0.61 3.55 -3.46
N TYR A 177 1.26 3.89 -4.57
CA TYR A 177 0.87 3.39 -5.89
C TYR A 177 0.99 1.87 -5.97
N ALA A 178 2.06 1.30 -5.39
CA ALA A 178 2.20 -0.14 -5.26
C ALA A 178 1.05 -0.76 -4.45
N SER A 179 0.61 -0.12 -3.36
CA SER A 179 -0.49 -0.61 -2.53
C SER A 179 -1.81 -0.72 -3.29
N TYR A 180 -2.16 0.26 -4.10
CA TYR A 180 -3.37 0.24 -4.92
C TYR A 180 -3.34 -0.84 -6.00
N ILE A 181 -2.20 -1.02 -6.68
CA ILE A 181 -2.03 -2.11 -7.65
C ILE A 181 -2.13 -3.45 -6.94
N THR A 182 -1.44 -3.60 -5.81
CA THR A 182 -1.48 -4.84 -5.02
C THR A 182 -2.89 -5.15 -4.53
N LYS A 183 -3.64 -4.16 -4.03
CA LYS A 183 -5.05 -4.35 -3.65
C LYS A 183 -5.88 -4.86 -4.82
N LYS A 184 -5.71 -4.29 -6.02
CA LYS A 184 -6.40 -4.75 -7.25
C LYS A 184 -6.05 -6.20 -7.59
N VAL A 185 -4.79 -6.60 -7.46
CA VAL A 185 -4.35 -7.99 -7.65
C VAL A 185 -4.93 -8.89 -6.57
N CYS A 186 -4.91 -8.47 -5.30
CA CYS A 186 -5.52 -9.20 -4.19
C CYS A 186 -6.99 -9.51 -4.46
N ASP A 187 -7.77 -8.51 -4.88
CA ASP A 187 -9.20 -8.66 -5.13
C ASP A 187 -9.49 -9.66 -6.25
N HIS A 188 -8.69 -9.65 -7.32
CA HIS A 188 -8.80 -10.61 -8.41
C HIS A 188 -8.40 -12.03 -8.00
N MET A 189 -7.30 -12.15 -7.25
CA MET A 189 -6.70 -13.42 -6.83
C MET A 189 -7.30 -14.00 -5.54
N ASN A 190 -8.38 -13.38 -5.03
CA ASN A 190 -9.05 -13.76 -3.79
C ASN A 190 -8.17 -13.72 -2.54
N TYR A 191 -7.19 -12.82 -2.52
CA TYR A 191 -6.47 -12.43 -1.31
C TYR A 191 -7.16 -11.25 -0.61
N TYR A 192 -6.83 -11.07 0.66
CA TYR A 192 -7.28 -9.95 1.46
C TYR A 192 -6.10 -9.11 1.96
N VAL A 193 -6.31 -7.81 2.09
CA VAL A 193 -5.42 -6.90 2.80
C VAL A 193 -5.93 -6.77 4.23
N SER A 194 -5.04 -7.06 5.18
CA SER A 194 -5.27 -6.92 6.62
C SER A 194 -4.65 -5.62 7.12
N PHE A 195 -5.36 -4.90 7.97
CA PHE A 195 -4.81 -3.83 8.80
C PHE A 195 -4.85 -4.25 10.25
N GLY A 196 -3.77 -4.02 10.97
CA GLY A 196 -3.60 -4.62 12.26
C GLY A 196 -3.04 -3.71 13.33
N GLU A 197 -2.93 -4.32 14.50
CA GLU A 197 -2.39 -3.72 15.70
C GLU A 197 -1.03 -3.07 15.44
N PRO A 198 -0.79 -1.83 15.93
CA PRO A 198 0.49 -1.18 15.80
C PRO A 198 1.53 -1.87 16.69
N VAL A 199 2.48 -2.52 16.03
CA VAL A 199 3.62 -3.20 16.67
C VAL A 199 4.89 -2.37 16.63
N VAL A 200 4.79 -1.16 16.09
CA VAL A 200 5.87 -0.17 16.02
C VAL A 200 5.42 1.20 16.56
N VAL A 201 6.39 1.97 16.99
CA VAL A 201 6.25 3.41 17.31
C VAL A 201 7.16 4.16 16.34
N GLN A 202 6.59 5.08 15.57
CA GLN A 202 7.38 5.95 14.71
C GLN A 202 7.88 7.16 15.47
N ASN A 203 9.19 7.36 15.46
CA ASN A 203 9.85 8.59 15.86
C ASN A 203 10.46 9.23 14.61
N ARG A 204 9.65 10.03 13.93
CA ARG A 204 9.94 10.52 12.60
C ARG A 204 11.22 11.36 12.57
N ASN A 205 12.07 11.11 11.61
CA ASN A 205 13.24 11.92 11.29
C ASN A 205 12.82 13.36 10.93
N ASN A 206 13.71 14.33 11.15
CA ASN A 206 13.46 15.73 10.78
C ASN A 206 13.23 15.86 9.27
N HIS A 207 12.12 16.48 8.91
CA HIS A 207 11.72 16.72 7.52
C HIS A 207 11.47 18.20 7.26
N ASN A 208 11.83 18.65 6.07
CA ASN A 208 11.35 19.92 5.57
C ASN A 208 9.97 19.72 4.94
N ILE A 209 8.93 20.16 5.64
CA ILE A 209 7.53 19.95 5.28
C ILE A 209 7.16 20.59 3.92
N TRP A 210 7.77 21.73 3.59
CA TRP A 210 7.55 22.40 2.31
C TRP A 210 8.16 21.60 1.16
N LYS A 211 9.35 21.06 1.35
CA LYS A 211 9.97 20.14 0.39
C LYS A 211 9.15 18.86 0.24
N ASP A 212 8.62 18.33 1.33
CA ASP A 212 7.73 17.16 1.28
C ASP A 212 6.46 17.47 0.49
N LEU A 213 5.83 18.63 0.72
CA LEU A 213 4.66 19.08 -0.04
C LEU A 213 4.96 19.19 -1.55
N ASP A 214 6.07 19.79 -1.92
CA ASP A 214 6.46 19.93 -3.33
C ASP A 214 6.69 18.57 -4.00
N LEU A 215 7.24 17.61 -3.27
CA LEU A 215 7.44 16.24 -3.76
C LEU A 215 6.14 15.42 -3.82
N GLU A 216 5.16 15.69 -2.95
CA GLU A 216 3.88 14.98 -2.88
C GLU A 216 2.82 15.59 -3.79
N ARG A 217 2.82 16.91 -4.00
CA ARG A 217 1.80 17.66 -4.76
C ARG A 217 1.48 17.06 -6.13
N PRO A 218 2.47 16.73 -7.01
CA PRO A 218 2.16 16.18 -8.33
C PRO A 218 1.37 14.86 -8.28
N TYR A 219 1.52 14.12 -7.18
CA TYR A 219 0.86 12.83 -6.99
C TYR A 219 -0.52 12.98 -6.37
N HIS A 220 -0.70 13.93 -5.47
CA HIS A 220 -2.03 14.30 -4.99
C HIS A 220 -2.94 14.79 -6.12
N GLU A 221 -2.43 15.68 -6.99
CA GLU A 221 -3.14 16.19 -8.16
C GLU A 221 -3.55 15.07 -9.13
N ASN A 222 -2.76 13.99 -9.22
CA ASN A 222 -2.93 12.94 -10.21
C ASN A 222 -3.51 11.64 -9.64
N LEU A 223 -3.57 11.49 -8.31
CA LEU A 223 -3.97 10.24 -7.66
C LEU A 223 -5.37 9.79 -8.08
N GLU A 224 -6.33 10.70 -8.10
CA GLU A 224 -7.71 10.35 -8.49
C GLU A 224 -7.81 9.90 -9.94
N THR A 225 -7.08 10.56 -10.83
CA THR A 225 -7.01 10.12 -12.23
C THR A 225 -6.39 8.74 -12.35
N PHE A 226 -5.31 8.46 -11.60
CA PHE A 226 -4.71 7.12 -11.54
C PHE A 226 -5.70 6.08 -11.01
N LEU A 227 -6.41 6.38 -9.93
CA LEU A 227 -7.41 5.48 -9.36
C LEU A 227 -8.59 5.22 -10.31
N ASN A 228 -9.04 6.25 -11.02
CA ASN A 228 -10.07 6.11 -12.05
C ASN A 228 -9.60 5.23 -13.21
N ILE A 229 -8.35 5.37 -13.64
CA ILE A 229 -7.73 4.48 -14.64
C ILE A 229 -7.69 3.05 -14.09
N LEU A 230 -7.19 2.85 -12.86
CA LEU A 230 -7.09 1.55 -12.24
C LEU A 230 -8.45 0.87 -12.09
N ASN A 231 -9.50 1.62 -11.76
CA ASN A 231 -10.87 1.10 -11.63
C ASN A 231 -11.45 0.61 -12.96
N LYS A 232 -11.13 1.27 -14.07
CA LYS A 232 -11.54 0.84 -15.43
C LYS A 232 -10.89 -0.48 -15.85
N VAL A 233 -9.71 -0.80 -15.30
CA VAL A 233 -8.99 -2.04 -15.64
C VAL A 233 -9.75 -3.25 -15.12
N LYS A 234 -10.21 -4.10 -16.03
CA LYS A 234 -10.84 -5.39 -15.73
C LYS A 234 -9.90 -6.52 -16.12
N VAL A 235 -9.62 -7.43 -15.19
CA VAL A 235 -8.79 -8.62 -15.42
C VAL A 235 -9.68 -9.81 -15.79
N PRO A 236 -9.41 -10.53 -16.89
CA PRO A 236 -10.18 -11.71 -17.25
C PRO A 236 -10.05 -12.82 -16.20
N LYS A 237 -11.16 -13.50 -15.87
CA LYS A 237 -11.19 -14.58 -14.86
C LYS A 237 -10.21 -15.73 -15.16
N LYS A 238 -9.90 -15.99 -16.44
CA LYS A 238 -8.94 -17.01 -16.86
C LYS A 238 -7.49 -16.74 -16.45
N ILE A 239 -7.15 -15.49 -16.10
CA ILE A 239 -5.82 -15.13 -15.58
C ILE A 239 -5.81 -15.44 -14.09
N ASN A 240 -5.05 -16.45 -13.69
CA ASN A 240 -5.08 -17.06 -12.36
C ASN A 240 -3.75 -17.12 -11.63
N THR A 241 -2.72 -16.38 -12.10
CA THR A 241 -1.46 -16.20 -11.37
C THR A 241 -1.19 -14.72 -11.08
N VAL A 242 -0.56 -14.43 -9.95
CA VAL A 242 -0.26 -13.06 -9.54
C VAL A 242 0.58 -12.33 -10.58
N LEU A 243 1.62 -12.98 -11.11
CA LEU A 243 2.51 -12.37 -12.10
C LEU A 243 1.75 -12.01 -13.39
N LYS A 244 0.93 -12.93 -13.93
CA LYS A 244 0.14 -12.67 -15.14
C LYS A 244 -0.93 -11.60 -14.88
N THR A 245 -1.59 -11.65 -13.73
CA THR A 245 -2.58 -10.65 -13.31
C THR A 245 -1.95 -9.26 -13.26
N THR A 246 -0.80 -9.14 -12.62
CA THR A 246 -0.09 -7.86 -12.51
C THR A 246 0.36 -7.36 -13.89
N LYS A 247 0.91 -8.22 -14.74
CA LYS A 247 1.28 -7.86 -16.12
C LYS A 247 0.07 -7.34 -16.92
N ASP A 248 -1.10 -7.99 -16.80
CA ASP A 248 -2.33 -7.57 -17.48
C ASP A 248 -2.81 -6.21 -16.98
N ILE A 249 -2.83 -5.99 -15.66
CA ILE A 249 -3.20 -4.71 -15.05
C ILE A 249 -2.28 -3.59 -15.56
N ILE A 250 -0.97 -3.76 -15.48
CA ILE A 250 0.01 -2.74 -15.88
C ILE A 250 -0.08 -2.40 -17.36
N ARG A 251 -0.30 -3.39 -18.24
CA ARG A 251 -0.50 -3.16 -19.68
C ARG A 251 -1.80 -2.38 -19.94
N LYS A 252 -2.88 -2.71 -19.24
CA LYS A 252 -4.16 -2.02 -19.38
C LYS A 252 -4.13 -0.60 -18.82
N ILE A 253 -3.38 -0.36 -17.75
CA ILE A 253 -3.09 1.00 -17.30
C ILE A 253 -2.44 1.80 -18.43
N LEU A 254 -1.46 1.25 -19.15
CA LEU A 254 -0.83 1.93 -20.28
C LEU A 254 -1.84 2.31 -21.38
N ILE A 255 -2.76 1.41 -21.70
CA ILE A 255 -3.82 1.65 -22.69
C ILE A 255 -4.67 2.83 -22.25
N GLU A 256 -5.15 2.85 -21.01
CA GLU A 256 -5.99 3.93 -20.48
C GLU A 256 -5.21 5.26 -20.35
N VAL A 257 -3.93 5.20 -19.96
CA VAL A 257 -3.04 6.37 -19.90
C VAL A 257 -2.87 7.00 -21.29
N ASN A 258 -2.79 6.18 -22.35
CA ASN A 258 -2.66 6.70 -23.73
C ASN A 258 -3.90 7.49 -24.21
N LYS A 259 -5.08 7.19 -23.65
CA LYS A 259 -6.34 7.91 -23.92
C LYS A 259 -6.46 9.23 -23.14
N ASN A 260 -5.61 9.46 -22.15
CA ASN A 260 -5.68 10.66 -21.32
C ASN A 260 -5.08 11.88 -22.04
N ASN A 261 -5.72 13.04 -21.91
CA ASN A 261 -5.28 14.29 -22.59
C ASN A 261 -4.24 15.08 -21.77
N ASN A 262 -4.09 14.81 -20.48
CA ASN A 262 -3.09 15.48 -19.63
C ASN A 262 -1.68 14.95 -19.97
N SER A 263 -0.89 15.75 -20.69
CA SER A 263 0.43 15.37 -21.18
C SER A 263 1.45 15.09 -20.07
N LYS A 264 1.41 15.87 -18.97
CA LYS A 264 2.33 15.73 -17.82
C LYS A 264 2.07 14.42 -17.06
N LEU A 265 0.80 14.17 -16.74
CA LEU A 265 0.36 12.91 -16.12
C LEU A 265 0.70 11.70 -17.00
N LYS A 266 0.38 11.80 -18.29
CA LYS A 266 0.67 10.75 -19.28
C LYS A 266 2.16 10.41 -19.34
N LYS A 267 3.04 11.42 -19.30
CA LYS A 267 4.51 11.21 -19.30
C LYS A 267 4.96 10.48 -18.02
N SER A 268 4.49 10.90 -16.85
CA SER A 268 4.83 10.28 -15.56
C SER A 268 4.35 8.82 -15.49
N LEU A 269 3.07 8.58 -15.78
CA LEU A 269 2.51 7.22 -15.72
C LEU A 269 3.09 6.28 -16.78
N LYS A 270 3.50 6.78 -17.95
CA LYS A 270 4.22 5.96 -18.94
C LYS A 270 5.58 5.48 -18.42
N LYS A 271 6.33 6.36 -17.74
CA LYS A 271 7.60 5.98 -17.10
C LYS A 271 7.35 4.92 -16.02
N PHE A 272 6.39 5.16 -15.15
CA PHE A 272 5.99 4.22 -14.09
C PHE A 272 5.61 2.84 -14.67
N VAL A 273 4.78 2.78 -15.70
CA VAL A 273 4.43 1.53 -16.37
C VAL A 273 5.65 0.82 -16.96
N LYS A 274 6.56 1.58 -17.58
CA LYS A 274 7.79 1.02 -18.18
C LYS A 274 8.68 0.39 -17.11
N SER A 275 8.95 1.08 -16.01
CA SER A 275 9.76 0.56 -14.90
C SER A 275 9.10 -0.66 -14.26
N TYR A 276 7.78 -0.63 -14.10
CA TYR A 276 7.03 -1.76 -13.57
C TYR A 276 7.09 -3.01 -14.48
N LEU A 277 6.98 -2.85 -15.78
CA LEU A 277 7.13 -3.97 -16.73
C LEU A 277 8.55 -4.57 -16.72
N ILE A 278 9.57 -3.74 -16.51
CA ILE A 278 10.95 -4.21 -16.34
C ILE A 278 11.10 -5.01 -15.05
N TRP A 279 10.51 -4.55 -13.95
CA TRP A 279 10.44 -5.28 -12.69
C TRP A 279 9.80 -6.66 -12.87
N LEU A 280 8.61 -6.72 -13.48
CA LEU A 280 7.90 -7.98 -13.72
C LEU A 280 8.67 -8.93 -14.65
N LYS A 281 9.41 -8.39 -15.64
CA LYS A 281 10.30 -9.20 -16.48
C LYS A 281 11.49 -9.75 -15.69
N THR A 282 12.01 -9.00 -14.74
CA THR A 282 13.10 -9.46 -13.86
C THR A 282 12.63 -10.61 -12.98
N ILE A 283 11.46 -10.49 -12.35
CA ILE A 283 10.85 -11.57 -11.55
C ILE A 283 10.59 -12.83 -12.40
N ASP A 284 10.05 -12.66 -13.60
CA ASP A 284 9.77 -13.75 -14.51
C ASP A 284 11.04 -14.59 -14.86
N ARG A 285 12.18 -13.91 -14.95
CA ARG A 285 13.48 -14.57 -15.19
C ARG A 285 14.00 -15.38 -14.01
N LEU A 286 13.56 -15.06 -12.79
CA LEU A 286 13.91 -15.86 -11.61
C LEU A 286 13.21 -17.22 -11.59
N LYS A 287 12.25 -17.47 -12.51
CA LYS A 287 11.48 -18.73 -12.67
C LYS A 287 10.82 -19.20 -11.38
N MET A 288 10.39 -18.27 -10.53
CA MET A 288 9.86 -18.55 -9.19
C MET A 288 8.32 -18.44 -9.13
N PHE A 289 7.66 -18.06 -10.23
CA PHE A 289 6.20 -17.83 -10.32
C PHE A 289 5.60 -18.40 -11.61
#